data_7fe82d1f9f2f50f232e92f5815cdae19
#
_entry.id   7fe82d1f9f2f50f232e92f5815cdae19
#
_cell.length_a   1.000
_cell.length_b   1.000
_cell.length_c   1.000
_cell.angle_alpha   90.00
_cell.angle_beta   90.00
_cell.angle_gamma   90.00
#
_symmetry.space_group_name_H-M   'P 1'
#
loop_
_entity.id
_entity.type
_entity.pdbx_description
1 polymer ?
#
loop_
_entity_poly.entity_id
_entity_poly.type
_entity_poly.pdbx_seq_one_letter_code
_entity_poly.pdbx_strand_id
1 'polypeptide(L)'
;MSEREMIAPEDEEGQSTVLFLGMMLLVLSVVAVVVGATSVNLESRRLLAAADGAASAASLSATASGDARPTVSEGQALAAAEEYLYTSGADDRFDGVEITGVRVTDGGRTAHIELATSAELPMVSAVLPAEVTVTAESHARVTLRR
;
A
#
# COMPACT_ATOMS: atom_id res chain seq x y z
N MET A 1 47.68 -5.38 -60.68
CA MET A 1 47.56 -4.27 -59.74
C MET A 1 46.23 -4.43 -59.05
N SER A 2 46.25 -5.04 -57.82
CA SER A 2 45.06 -5.27 -56.97
C SER A 2 44.84 -4.03 -56.14
N GLU A 3 43.78 -3.29 -56.41
CA GLU A 3 43.22 -2.32 -55.46
C GLU A 3 42.56 -3.10 -54.33
N ARG A 4 43.20 -3.11 -53.17
CA ARG A 4 42.56 -3.47 -51.94
C ARG A 4 41.72 -2.28 -51.50
N GLU A 5 40.41 -2.37 -51.69
CA GLU A 5 39.46 -1.51 -51.00
C GLU A 5 39.67 -1.67 -49.49
N MET A 6 40.22 -0.61 -48.93
CA MET A 6 40.37 -0.45 -47.49
C MET A 6 38.97 -0.09 -46.95
N ILE A 7 38.23 -1.09 -46.52
CA ILE A 7 36.95 -0.90 -45.80
C ILE A 7 37.30 -0.21 -44.49
N ALA A 8 36.92 1.06 -44.40
CA ALA A 8 37.15 1.87 -43.20
C ALA A 8 36.31 1.32 -42.03
N PRO A 9 36.88 1.20 -40.83
CA PRO A 9 36.14 0.72 -39.64
C PRO A 9 35.40 1.89 -38.97
N GLU A 10 34.52 2.59 -39.68
CA GLU A 10 33.80 3.75 -39.14
C GLU A 10 32.45 3.42 -38.55
N ASP A 11 31.92 2.21 -38.73
CA ASP A 11 30.57 1.83 -38.25
C ASP A 11 30.55 1.14 -36.90
N GLU A 12 31.69 0.72 -36.34
CA GLU A 12 31.73 -0.04 -35.07
C GLU A 12 31.60 0.84 -33.81
N GLU A 13 32.06 2.10 -33.85
CA GLU A 13 32.03 3.01 -32.71
C GLU A 13 30.58 3.43 -32.37
N GLY A 14 29.75 3.66 -33.39
CA GLY A 14 28.33 3.99 -33.21
C GLY A 14 27.49 2.85 -32.62
N GLN A 15 27.78 1.62 -33.02
CA GLN A 15 27.07 0.43 -32.57
C GLN A 15 27.32 0.14 -31.10
N SER A 16 28.55 0.29 -30.61
CA SER A 16 28.92 0.14 -29.21
C SER A 16 28.20 1.13 -28.30
N THR A 17 28.07 2.38 -28.73
CA THR A 17 27.42 3.45 -27.98
C THR A 17 25.90 3.18 -27.82
N VAL A 18 25.25 2.76 -28.91
CA VAL A 18 23.83 2.40 -28.90
C VAL A 18 23.55 1.19 -27.97
N LEU A 19 24.43 0.18 -28.06
CA LEU A 19 24.33 -1.00 -27.19
C LEU A 19 24.51 -0.63 -25.72
N PHE A 20 25.49 0.21 -25.38
CA PHE A 20 25.74 0.69 -24.02
C PHE A 20 24.56 1.50 -23.49
N LEU A 21 24.02 2.41 -24.31
CA LEU A 21 22.87 3.22 -23.95
C LEU A 21 21.61 2.35 -23.72
N GLY A 22 21.39 1.36 -24.58
CA GLY A 22 20.29 0.40 -24.44
C GLY A 22 20.41 -0.43 -23.18
N MET A 23 21.62 -0.90 -22.85
CA MET A 23 21.88 -1.65 -21.61
C MET A 23 21.69 -0.79 -20.37
N MET A 24 22.14 0.48 -20.40
CA MET A 24 21.93 1.44 -19.32
C MET A 24 20.44 1.71 -19.09
N LEU A 25 19.67 1.88 -20.14
CA LEU A 25 18.22 2.09 -20.06
C LEU A 25 17.53 0.86 -19.46
N LEU A 26 17.95 -0.35 -19.84
CA LEU A 26 17.42 -1.59 -19.29
C LEU A 26 17.69 -1.70 -17.78
N VAL A 27 18.92 -1.42 -17.34
CA VAL A 27 19.28 -1.43 -15.91
C VAL A 27 18.44 -0.40 -15.14
N LEU A 28 18.30 0.82 -15.66
CA LEU A 28 17.48 1.85 -15.04
C LEU A 28 16.00 1.43 -14.94
N SER A 29 15.48 0.76 -15.96
CA SER A 29 14.11 0.23 -15.95
C SER A 29 13.93 -0.82 -14.87
N VAL A 30 14.87 -1.74 -14.70
CA VAL A 30 14.82 -2.76 -13.64
C VAL A 30 14.87 -2.11 -12.26
N VAL A 31 15.76 -1.13 -12.07
CA VAL A 31 15.84 -0.38 -10.79
C VAL A 31 14.51 0.33 -10.50
N ALA A 32 13.91 0.99 -11.49
CA ALA A 32 12.63 1.67 -11.33
C ALA A 32 11.51 0.71 -10.89
N VAL A 33 11.43 -0.49 -11.48
CA VAL A 33 10.46 -1.51 -11.11
C VAL A 33 10.68 -2.00 -9.67
N VAL A 34 11.92 -2.26 -9.29
CA VAL A 34 12.25 -2.71 -7.92
C VAL A 34 11.90 -1.65 -6.88
N VAL A 35 12.24 -0.40 -7.14
CA VAL A 35 11.90 0.72 -6.23
C VAL A 35 10.40 0.89 -6.13
N GLY A 36 9.67 0.87 -7.24
CA GLY A 36 8.21 0.96 -7.25
C GLY A 36 7.53 -0.17 -6.47
N ALA A 37 7.94 -1.41 -6.69
CA ALA A 37 7.41 -2.57 -5.97
C ALA A 37 7.70 -2.49 -4.46
N THR A 38 8.87 -1.98 -4.08
CA THR A 38 9.25 -1.80 -2.67
C THR A 38 8.40 -0.72 -1.99
N SER A 39 8.14 0.40 -2.68
CA SER A 39 7.29 1.48 -2.16
C SER A 39 5.87 0.99 -1.89
N VAL A 40 5.24 0.32 -2.83
CA VAL A 40 3.88 -0.24 -2.68
C VAL A 40 3.83 -1.27 -1.54
N ASN A 41 4.84 -2.13 -1.42
CA ASN A 41 4.89 -3.12 -0.35
C ASN A 41 5.02 -2.46 1.04
N LEU A 42 5.82 -1.40 1.15
CA LEU A 42 5.97 -0.66 2.40
C LEU A 42 4.66 0.04 2.79
N GLU A 43 3.98 0.67 1.81
CA GLU A 43 2.70 1.32 2.03
C GLU A 43 1.62 0.33 2.44
N SER A 44 1.56 -0.83 1.79
CA SER A 44 0.64 -1.92 2.16
C SER A 44 0.85 -2.39 3.60
N ARG A 45 2.09 -2.52 4.06
CA ARG A 45 2.40 -2.91 5.45
C ARG A 45 1.99 -1.84 6.46
N ARG A 46 2.19 -0.56 6.12
CA ARG A 46 1.78 0.57 6.96
C ARG A 46 0.26 0.64 7.06
N LEU A 47 -0.44 0.47 5.93
CA LEU A 47 -1.90 0.45 5.89
C LEU A 47 -2.47 -0.73 6.68
N LEU A 48 -1.87 -1.92 6.58
CA LEU A 48 -2.27 -3.08 7.38
C LEU A 48 -2.11 -2.80 8.88
N ALA A 49 -1.02 -2.17 9.31
CA ALA A 49 -0.83 -1.80 10.71
C ALA A 49 -1.87 -0.77 11.19
N ALA A 50 -2.30 0.16 10.32
CA ALA A 50 -3.38 1.08 10.63
C ALA A 50 -4.74 0.36 10.73
N ALA A 51 -5.02 -0.60 9.83
CA ALA A 51 -6.21 -1.43 9.87
C ALA A 51 -6.26 -2.30 11.14
N ASP A 52 -5.13 -2.87 11.58
CA ASP A 52 -5.02 -3.62 12.83
C ASP A 52 -5.35 -2.74 14.05
N GLY A 53 -4.84 -1.50 14.06
CA GLY A 53 -5.15 -0.53 15.10
C GLY A 53 -6.62 -0.13 15.12
N ALA A 54 -7.20 0.16 13.96
CA ALA A 54 -8.60 0.51 13.81
C ALA A 54 -9.54 -0.65 14.21
N ALA A 55 -9.24 -1.88 13.80
CA ALA A 55 -9.97 -3.06 14.20
C ALA A 55 -9.88 -3.32 15.71
N SER A 56 -8.69 -3.10 16.31
CA SER A 56 -8.52 -3.18 17.76
C SER A 56 -9.35 -2.13 18.49
N ALA A 57 -9.34 -0.87 18.04
CA ALA A 57 -10.18 0.19 18.61
C ALA A 57 -11.66 -0.15 18.49
N ALA A 58 -12.11 -0.63 17.33
CA ALA A 58 -13.47 -1.11 17.11
C ALA A 58 -13.87 -2.22 18.09
N SER A 59 -12.99 -3.20 18.33
CA SER A 59 -13.27 -4.28 19.28
C SER A 59 -13.34 -3.82 20.74
N LEU A 60 -12.57 -2.78 21.09
CA LEU A 60 -12.55 -2.19 22.43
C LEU A 60 -13.77 -1.30 22.71
N SER A 61 -14.47 -0.82 21.68
CA SER A 61 -15.71 -0.05 21.80
C SER A 61 -16.92 -0.90 22.19
N ALA A 62 -16.75 -2.24 22.27
CA ALA A 62 -17.83 -3.16 22.63
C ALA A 62 -18.43 -2.84 24.00
N THR A 63 -19.75 -2.83 24.06
CA THR A 63 -20.52 -2.57 25.30
C THR A 63 -21.28 -3.81 25.71
N ALA A 64 -21.38 -4.00 27.03
CA ALA A 64 -22.20 -5.06 27.63
C ALA A 64 -23.51 -4.46 28.17
N SER A 65 -24.62 -5.09 27.88
CA SER A 65 -25.93 -4.74 28.44
C SER A 65 -26.30 -5.78 29.53
N GLY A 66 -26.19 -5.39 30.80
CA GLY A 66 -26.41 -6.29 31.93
C GLY A 66 -25.38 -7.42 32.02
N ASP A 67 -25.85 -8.66 32.27
CA ASP A 67 -25.00 -9.86 32.36
C ASP A 67 -24.61 -10.45 30.98
N ALA A 68 -25.00 -9.78 29.89
CA ALA A 68 -24.68 -10.22 28.53
C ALA A 68 -23.18 -10.02 28.20
N ARG A 69 -22.66 -10.86 27.32
CA ARG A 69 -21.31 -10.68 26.82
C ARG A 69 -21.24 -9.39 26.00
N PRO A 70 -20.12 -8.61 26.10
CA PRO A 70 -19.98 -7.40 25.33
C PRO A 70 -20.00 -7.70 23.83
N THR A 71 -20.72 -6.86 23.10
CA THR A 71 -20.85 -6.88 21.66
C THR A 71 -20.61 -5.49 21.08
N VAL A 72 -20.17 -5.44 19.84
CA VAL A 72 -20.01 -4.21 19.08
C VAL A 72 -21.00 -4.20 17.92
N SER A 73 -21.60 -3.06 17.62
CA SER A 73 -22.37 -2.84 16.38
C SER A 73 -21.47 -2.26 15.29
N GLU A 74 -21.89 -2.37 14.03
CA GLU A 74 -21.13 -1.78 12.91
C GLU A 74 -20.96 -0.27 13.06
N GLY A 75 -21.98 0.46 13.53
CA GLY A 75 -21.88 1.89 13.79
C GLY A 75 -20.88 2.25 14.89
N GLN A 76 -20.83 1.46 15.97
CA GLN A 76 -19.81 1.65 17.01
C GLN A 76 -18.40 1.31 16.51
N ALA A 77 -18.27 0.25 15.72
CA ALA A 77 -17.00 -0.15 15.12
C ALA A 77 -16.49 0.93 14.16
N LEU A 78 -17.36 1.49 13.32
CA LEU A 78 -17.03 2.58 12.41
C LEU A 78 -16.56 3.82 13.18
N ALA A 79 -17.35 4.31 14.14
CA ALA A 79 -16.99 5.50 14.90
C ALA A 79 -15.65 5.36 15.65
N ALA A 80 -15.41 4.17 16.25
CA ALA A 80 -14.15 3.92 16.95
C ALA A 80 -12.95 3.80 15.98
N ALA A 81 -13.16 3.26 14.80
CA ALA A 81 -12.13 3.18 13.76
C ALA A 81 -11.78 4.58 13.23
N GLU A 82 -12.77 5.43 12.95
CA GLU A 82 -12.58 6.82 12.52
C GLU A 82 -11.83 7.62 13.57
N GLU A 83 -12.24 7.54 14.84
CA GLU A 83 -11.55 8.20 15.94
C GLU A 83 -10.10 7.75 16.08
N TYR A 84 -9.84 6.45 15.93
CA TYR A 84 -8.47 5.92 15.94
C TYR A 84 -7.63 6.48 14.79
N LEU A 85 -8.13 6.48 13.56
CA LEU A 85 -7.40 7.00 12.40
C LEU A 85 -7.07 8.48 12.58
N TYR A 86 -8.02 9.27 13.04
CA TYR A 86 -7.83 10.68 13.33
C TYR A 86 -6.77 10.90 14.43
N THR A 87 -6.90 10.24 15.58
CA THR A 87 -5.99 10.41 16.73
C THR A 87 -4.60 9.86 16.50
N SER A 88 -4.48 8.84 15.64
CA SER A 88 -3.18 8.26 15.25
C SER A 88 -2.46 9.07 14.18
N GLY A 89 -3.06 10.13 13.63
CA GLY A 89 -2.49 10.93 12.55
C GLY A 89 -2.37 10.13 11.23
N ALA A 90 -3.36 9.29 10.94
CA ALA A 90 -3.35 8.52 9.70
C ALA A 90 -3.44 9.43 8.48
N ASP A 91 -4.22 10.51 8.54
CA ASP A 91 -4.37 11.48 7.45
C ASP A 91 -3.05 12.16 7.06
N ASP A 92 -2.13 12.35 8.03
CA ASP A 92 -0.81 12.91 7.77
C ASP A 92 0.20 11.89 7.19
N ARG A 93 -0.09 10.62 7.36
CA ARG A 93 0.82 9.52 6.97
C ARG A 93 0.46 8.84 5.66
N PHE A 94 -0.78 8.92 5.26
CA PHE A 94 -1.32 8.31 4.06
C PHE A 94 -1.91 9.37 3.14
N ASP A 95 -1.85 9.13 1.85
CA ASP A 95 -2.48 9.99 0.87
C ASP A 95 -3.94 9.54 0.67
N GLY A 96 -4.85 10.18 1.43
CA GLY A 96 -6.29 9.90 1.35
C GLY A 96 -6.69 8.53 1.88
N VAL A 97 -6.38 8.24 3.17
CA VAL A 97 -6.85 7.00 3.81
C VAL A 97 -8.37 7.04 4.02
N GLU A 98 -9.04 5.98 3.59
CA GLU A 98 -10.49 5.84 3.70
C GLU A 98 -10.88 4.46 4.29
N ILE A 99 -11.97 4.44 5.09
CA ILE A 99 -12.60 3.19 5.53
C ILE A 99 -13.55 2.74 4.43
N THR A 100 -13.17 1.70 3.71
CA THR A 100 -13.99 1.15 2.60
C THR A 100 -14.97 0.07 3.03
N GLY A 101 -14.74 -0.53 4.19
CA GLY A 101 -15.63 -1.56 4.72
C GLY A 101 -15.58 -1.70 6.23
N VAL A 102 -16.76 -1.84 6.83
CA VAL A 102 -16.92 -2.23 8.24
C VAL A 102 -17.90 -3.38 8.29
N ARG A 103 -17.53 -4.45 8.95
CA ARG A 103 -18.37 -5.64 9.11
C ARG A 103 -18.20 -6.22 10.51
N VAL A 104 -19.31 -6.60 11.10
CA VAL A 104 -19.32 -7.24 12.41
C VAL A 104 -19.86 -8.65 12.27
N THR A 105 -19.11 -9.62 12.78
CA THR A 105 -19.45 -11.05 12.70
C THR A 105 -19.51 -11.70 14.07
N ASP A 106 -19.81 -12.99 14.13
CA ASP A 106 -19.89 -13.78 15.37
C ASP A 106 -20.87 -13.22 16.40
N GLY A 107 -21.98 -12.63 15.95
CA GLY A 107 -22.98 -12.04 16.86
C GLY A 107 -22.44 -10.82 17.64
N GLY A 108 -21.70 -9.95 16.97
CA GLY A 108 -21.16 -8.72 17.59
C GLY A 108 -19.79 -8.90 18.27
N ARG A 109 -19.08 -10.01 18.02
CA ARG A 109 -17.82 -10.31 18.74
C ARG A 109 -16.55 -10.13 17.91
N THR A 110 -16.68 -9.97 16.61
CA THR A 110 -15.52 -9.77 15.73
C THR A 110 -15.80 -8.58 14.83
N ALA A 111 -14.99 -7.55 14.93
CA ALA A 111 -15.03 -6.38 14.05
C ALA A 111 -14.00 -6.54 12.94
N HIS A 112 -14.42 -6.35 11.70
CA HIS A 112 -13.60 -6.32 10.51
C HIS A 112 -13.57 -4.90 9.98
N ILE A 113 -12.37 -4.37 9.73
CA ILE A 113 -12.16 -3.03 9.17
C ILE A 113 -11.34 -3.18 7.90
N GLU A 114 -11.81 -2.58 6.83
CA GLU A 114 -11.13 -2.49 5.55
C GLU A 114 -10.76 -1.03 5.27
N LEU A 115 -9.49 -0.80 4.96
CA LEU A 115 -8.95 0.52 4.63
C LEU A 115 -8.43 0.53 3.20
N ALA A 116 -8.52 1.67 2.55
CA ALA A 116 -7.86 1.95 1.27
C ALA A 116 -7.09 3.26 1.36
N THR A 117 -6.00 3.33 0.59
CA THR A 117 -5.22 4.55 0.38
C THR A 117 -4.63 4.55 -1.02
N SER A 118 -4.25 5.71 -1.53
CA SER A 118 -3.47 5.85 -2.75
C SER A 118 -1.98 5.77 -2.45
N ALA A 119 -1.25 4.99 -3.23
CA ALA A 119 0.21 4.95 -3.20
C ALA A 119 0.79 5.50 -4.49
N GLU A 120 1.63 6.51 -4.38
CA GLU A 120 2.37 7.05 -5.52
C GLU A 120 3.55 6.13 -5.89
N LEU A 121 3.80 5.97 -7.19
CA LEU A 121 4.95 5.27 -7.71
C LEU A 121 6.08 6.28 -8.00
N PRO A 122 7.06 6.46 -7.10
CA PRO A 122 7.97 7.62 -7.09
C PRO A 122 8.82 7.80 -8.36
N MET A 123 9.06 6.73 -9.14
CA MET A 123 9.83 6.83 -10.40
C MET A 123 8.93 6.98 -11.63
N VAL A 124 7.70 6.55 -11.54
CA VAL A 124 6.73 6.58 -12.64
C VAL A 124 5.92 7.87 -12.63
N SER A 125 5.62 8.40 -11.44
CA SER A 125 4.88 9.66 -11.26
C SER A 125 5.62 10.89 -11.80
N ALA A 126 6.94 10.82 -11.97
CA ALA A 126 7.73 11.87 -12.62
C ALA A 126 7.47 11.98 -14.15
N VAL A 127 6.94 10.93 -14.77
CA VAL A 127 6.70 10.85 -16.22
C VAL A 127 5.22 10.66 -16.55
N LEU A 128 4.50 9.91 -15.69
CA LEU A 128 3.08 9.65 -15.83
C LEU A 128 2.45 9.66 -14.42
N PRO A 129 1.31 10.36 -14.22
CA PRO A 129 0.58 10.26 -12.97
C PRO A 129 0.08 8.80 -12.82
N ALA A 130 0.78 8.01 -12.02
CA ALA A 130 0.45 6.64 -11.75
C ALA A 130 0.23 6.48 -10.25
N GLU A 131 -1.02 6.32 -9.87
CA GLU A 131 -1.47 6.00 -8.53
C GLU A 131 -1.93 4.55 -8.49
N VAL A 132 -1.61 3.85 -7.42
CA VAL A 132 -2.08 2.49 -7.17
C VAL A 132 -2.87 2.50 -5.88
N THR A 133 -4.13 2.06 -5.96
CA THR A 133 -4.94 1.87 -4.75
C THR A 133 -4.42 0.66 -3.99
N VAL A 134 -4.09 0.86 -2.73
CA VAL A 134 -3.68 -0.18 -1.79
C VAL A 134 -4.81 -0.39 -0.80
N THR A 135 -5.22 -1.63 -0.60
CA THR A 135 -6.24 -2.01 0.37
C THR A 135 -5.65 -2.91 1.45
N ALA A 136 -6.16 -2.79 2.67
CA ALA A 136 -5.82 -3.67 3.77
C ALA A 136 -7.07 -3.96 4.61
N GLU A 137 -7.29 -5.23 4.92
CA GLU A 137 -8.36 -5.69 5.82
C GLU A 137 -7.73 -6.26 7.09
N SER A 138 -8.29 -5.92 8.22
CA SER A 138 -7.96 -6.53 9.51
C SER A 138 -9.21 -6.80 10.33
N HIS A 139 -9.06 -7.70 11.30
CA HIS A 139 -10.15 -8.04 12.22
C HIS A 139 -9.64 -8.19 13.65
N ALA A 140 -10.46 -7.77 14.60
CA ALA A 140 -10.17 -7.95 16.01
C ALA A 140 -11.38 -8.54 16.74
N ARG A 141 -11.09 -9.41 17.71
CA ARG A 141 -12.10 -10.07 18.53
C ARG A 141 -12.27 -9.34 19.85
N VAL A 142 -13.53 -9.14 20.24
CA VAL A 142 -13.86 -8.59 21.54
C VAL A 142 -13.38 -9.56 22.63
N THR A 143 -12.44 -9.10 23.47
CA THR A 143 -11.90 -9.87 24.59
C THR A 143 -12.45 -9.34 25.91
N LEU A 144 -12.89 -10.23 26.79
CA LEU A 144 -13.22 -9.87 28.15
C LEU A 144 -11.93 -9.57 28.93
N ARG A 145 -11.73 -8.31 29.31
CA ARG A 145 -10.75 -8.01 30.36
C ARG A 145 -11.29 -8.53 31.67
N ARG A 146 -10.62 -9.53 32.24
CA ARG A 146 -10.83 -9.96 33.63
C ARG A 146 -10.12 -9.01 34.59
#